data_3c86b36e479624fd83d3c9673245e2f1
#
_entry.id   3c86b36e479624fd83d3c9673245e2f1
#
_cell.length_a   1.000
_cell.length_b   1.000
_cell.length_c   1.000
_cell.angle_alpha   90.00
_cell.angle_beta   90.00
_cell.angle_gamma   90.00
#
_symmetry.space_group_name_H-M   'P 1'
#
loop_
_entity.id
_entity.type
_entity.pdbx_description
1 polymer ?
#
loop_
_entity_poly.entity_id
_entity_poly.type
_entity_poly.pdbx_seq_one_letter_code
_entity_poly.pdbx_strand_id
1 'polypeptide(L)'
;MNKTELIKAIAQDTELTQVAVSKVLASFESITTETVAKGDKVQLTGFLNIKPVARQARKGFNPQTQEALEIAPSVGVSVKAGESLKKAAEGLKYEDFAK
;
A
#
# COMPACT_ATOMS: atom_id res chain seq x y z
N MET A 1 1.52 13.90 -4.02
CA MET A 1 0.16 13.73 -4.58
C MET A 1 -0.73 13.10 -3.51
N ASN A 2 -1.82 13.75 -3.21
CA ASN A 2 -2.81 13.20 -2.28
C ASN A 2 -3.97 12.55 -3.06
N LYS A 3 -4.95 12.01 -2.32
CA LYS A 3 -6.09 11.32 -2.94
C LYS A 3 -6.89 12.23 -3.89
N THR A 4 -7.11 13.46 -3.49
CA THR A 4 -7.85 14.43 -4.30
C THR A 4 -7.13 14.73 -5.61
N GLU A 5 -5.84 14.94 -5.56
CA GLU A 5 -5.02 15.19 -6.75
C GLU A 5 -4.97 13.97 -7.66
N LEU A 6 -4.90 12.77 -7.07
CA LEU A 6 -4.93 11.52 -7.82
C LEU A 6 -6.26 11.35 -8.55
N ILE A 7 -7.38 11.65 -7.89
CA ILE A 7 -8.70 11.59 -8.51
C ILE A 7 -8.79 12.52 -9.72
N LYS A 8 -8.28 13.74 -9.59
CA LYS A 8 -8.25 14.70 -10.69
C LYS A 8 -7.41 14.19 -11.85
N ALA A 9 -6.23 13.67 -11.56
CA ALA A 9 -5.33 13.15 -12.59
C ALA A 9 -5.95 11.98 -13.35
N ILE A 10 -6.57 11.04 -12.64
CA ILE A 10 -7.24 9.90 -13.26
C ILE A 10 -8.44 10.36 -14.08
N ALA A 11 -9.22 11.31 -13.58
CA ALA A 11 -10.37 11.84 -14.31
C ALA A 11 -9.96 12.46 -15.64
N GLN A 12 -8.87 13.21 -15.65
CA GLN A 12 -8.33 13.80 -16.88
C GLN A 12 -7.80 12.75 -17.84
N ASP A 13 -7.08 11.76 -17.33
CA ASP A 13 -6.49 10.70 -18.14
C ASP A 13 -7.54 9.80 -18.79
N THR A 14 -8.62 9.50 -18.07
CA THR A 14 -9.67 8.58 -18.51
C THR A 14 -10.87 9.27 -19.12
N GLU A 15 -10.92 10.59 -19.09
CA GLU A 15 -12.07 11.41 -19.52
C GLU A 15 -13.35 11.12 -18.72
N LEU A 16 -13.18 10.62 -17.49
CA LEU A 16 -14.28 10.40 -16.57
C LEU A 16 -14.44 11.59 -15.63
N THR A 17 -15.62 11.68 -14.99
CA THR A 17 -15.86 12.71 -13.99
C THR A 17 -15.10 12.36 -12.70
N GLN A 18 -14.78 13.36 -11.89
CA GLN A 18 -14.16 13.15 -10.58
C GLN A 18 -15.05 12.32 -9.67
N VAL A 19 -16.36 12.47 -9.75
CA VAL A 19 -17.32 11.68 -8.98
C VAL A 19 -17.23 10.20 -9.36
N ALA A 20 -17.17 9.89 -10.65
CA ALA A 20 -17.04 8.50 -11.14
C ALA A 20 -15.72 7.88 -10.66
N VAL A 21 -14.61 8.62 -10.78
CA VAL A 21 -13.30 8.16 -10.31
C VAL A 21 -13.30 7.92 -8.81
N SER A 22 -13.88 8.83 -8.04
CA SER A 22 -13.99 8.69 -6.58
C SER A 22 -14.74 7.43 -6.19
N LYS A 23 -15.84 7.12 -6.88
CA LYS A 23 -16.61 5.89 -6.66
C LYS A 23 -15.79 4.64 -6.97
N VAL A 24 -15.02 4.66 -8.07
CA VAL A 24 -14.17 3.55 -8.46
C VAL A 24 -13.09 3.31 -7.40
N LEU A 25 -12.44 4.34 -6.93
CA LEU A 25 -11.40 4.22 -5.90
C LEU A 25 -11.98 3.73 -4.56
N ALA A 26 -13.15 4.21 -4.17
CA ALA A 26 -13.81 3.76 -2.96
C ALA A 26 -14.18 2.27 -3.05
N SER A 27 -14.69 1.84 -4.19
CA SER A 27 -14.99 0.43 -4.44
C SER A 27 -13.73 -0.43 -4.44
N PHE A 28 -12.66 0.04 -5.06
CA PHE A 28 -11.36 -0.65 -5.06
C PHE A 28 -10.85 -0.87 -3.63
N GLU A 29 -10.91 0.17 -2.81
CA GLU A 29 -10.49 0.10 -1.42
C GLU A 29 -11.33 -0.90 -0.63
N SER A 30 -12.65 -0.83 -0.77
CA SER A 30 -13.59 -1.71 -0.08
C SER A 30 -13.39 -3.17 -0.46
N ILE A 31 -13.31 -3.47 -1.74
CA ILE A 31 -13.13 -4.84 -2.25
C ILE A 31 -11.77 -5.40 -1.83
N THR A 32 -10.73 -4.58 -1.90
CA THR A 32 -9.38 -4.97 -1.48
C THR A 32 -9.37 -5.31 0.01
N THR A 33 -10.01 -4.47 0.82
CA THR A 33 -10.09 -4.69 2.27
C THR A 33 -10.81 -5.99 2.59
N GLU A 34 -11.94 -6.25 1.93
CA GLU A 34 -12.70 -7.50 2.12
C GLU A 34 -11.89 -8.72 1.69
N THR A 35 -11.20 -8.64 0.58
CA THR A 35 -10.38 -9.74 0.05
C THR A 35 -9.28 -10.11 1.02
N VAL A 36 -8.57 -9.11 1.54
CA VAL A 36 -7.51 -9.32 2.53
C VAL A 36 -8.09 -9.87 3.83
N ALA A 37 -9.26 -9.40 4.26
CA ALA A 37 -9.92 -9.88 5.46
C ALA A 37 -10.29 -11.37 5.38
N LYS A 38 -10.52 -11.88 4.16
CA LYS A 38 -10.76 -13.31 3.93
C LYS A 38 -9.49 -14.14 3.86
N GLY A 39 -8.33 -13.53 3.99
CA GLY A 39 -7.03 -14.19 3.88
C GLY A 39 -6.54 -14.37 2.44
N ASP A 40 -7.16 -13.69 1.50
CA ASP A 40 -6.79 -13.78 0.10
C ASP A 40 -5.92 -12.58 -0.30
N LYS A 41 -5.35 -12.63 -1.49
CA LYS A 41 -4.47 -11.59 -2.02
C LYS A 41 -5.14 -10.86 -3.18
N VAL A 42 -4.73 -9.60 -3.37
CA VAL A 42 -5.08 -8.82 -4.55
C VAL A 42 -3.81 -8.64 -5.36
N GLN A 43 -3.81 -9.16 -6.57
CA GLN A 43 -2.65 -9.14 -7.44
C GLN A 43 -2.94 -8.32 -8.69
N LEU A 44 -2.29 -7.16 -8.79
CA LEU A 44 -2.35 -6.29 -9.97
C LEU A 44 -1.05 -6.51 -10.75
N THR A 45 -1.10 -7.43 -11.70
CA THR A 45 0.07 -7.87 -12.45
C THR A 45 0.81 -6.68 -13.07
N GLY A 46 2.10 -6.58 -12.77
CA GLY A 46 2.96 -5.51 -13.28
C GLY A 46 2.85 -4.19 -12.53
N PHE A 47 1.91 -4.04 -11.61
CA PHE A 47 1.73 -2.80 -10.86
C PHE A 47 2.04 -2.99 -9.36
N LEU A 48 1.17 -3.67 -8.63
CA LEU A 48 1.43 -3.96 -7.22
C LEU A 48 0.66 -5.19 -6.76
N ASN A 49 1.12 -5.75 -5.64
CA ASN A 49 0.48 -6.88 -5.00
C ASN A 49 0.20 -6.56 -3.54
N ILE A 50 -0.99 -6.88 -3.09
CA ILE A 50 -1.43 -6.67 -1.71
C ILE A 50 -1.81 -8.03 -1.14
N LYS A 51 -1.20 -8.42 -0.03
CA LYS A 51 -1.48 -9.72 0.57
C LYS A 51 -1.38 -9.68 2.09
N PRO A 52 -2.16 -10.52 2.80
CA PRO A 52 -1.96 -10.68 4.22
C PRO A 52 -0.69 -11.49 4.47
N VAL A 53 0.04 -11.15 5.51
CA VAL A 53 1.26 -11.87 5.92
C VAL A 53 1.20 -12.14 7.40
N ALA A 54 1.59 -13.35 7.79
CA ALA A 54 1.71 -13.70 9.20
C ALA A 54 3.00 -13.09 9.74
N ARG A 55 2.90 -12.45 10.88
CA ARG A 55 4.05 -11.89 11.59
C ARG A 55 4.23 -12.67 12.88
N GLN A 56 5.42 -13.23 13.05
CA GLN A 56 5.74 -13.99 14.24
C GLN A 56 5.91 -13.05 15.45
N ALA A 57 5.68 -13.61 16.64
CA ALA A 57 6.02 -12.91 17.87
C ALA A 57 7.50 -12.55 17.89
N ARG A 58 7.81 -11.37 18.36
CA ARG A 58 9.19 -10.90 18.50
C ARG A 58 9.32 -10.03 19.73
N LYS A 59 10.53 -9.94 20.26
CA LYS A 59 10.83 -9.02 21.35
C LYS A 59 11.23 -7.67 20.76
N GLY A 60 10.55 -6.63 21.17
CA GLY A 60 10.92 -5.27 20.86
C GLY A 60 11.58 -4.59 22.05
N PHE A 61 12.00 -3.36 21.86
CA PHE A 61 12.64 -2.57 22.89
C PHE A 61 12.00 -1.18 22.93
N ASN A 62 11.58 -0.75 24.12
CA ASN A 62 11.03 0.57 24.30
C ASN A 62 12.15 1.54 24.67
N PRO A 63 12.53 2.46 23.77
CA PRO A 63 13.65 3.38 24.04
C PRO A 63 13.38 4.38 25.15
N GLN A 64 12.11 4.64 25.50
CA GLN A 64 11.76 5.57 26.56
C GLN A 64 11.92 4.96 27.94
N THR A 65 11.51 3.70 28.11
CA THR A 65 11.58 3.01 29.40
C THR A 65 12.74 2.03 29.49
N GLN A 66 13.38 1.75 28.37
CA GLN A 66 14.46 0.74 28.22
C GLN A 66 14.01 -0.66 28.63
N GLU A 67 12.73 -0.92 28.54
CA GLU A 67 12.17 -2.24 28.81
C GLU A 67 12.00 -3.03 27.52
N ALA A 68 12.25 -4.33 27.59
CA ALA A 68 11.97 -5.21 26.49
C ALA A 68 10.45 -5.38 26.33
N LEU A 69 9.96 -5.21 25.12
CA LEU A 69 8.56 -5.42 24.80
C LEU A 69 8.41 -6.74 24.04
N GLU A 70 7.37 -7.49 24.38
CA GLU A 70 7.03 -8.70 23.67
C GLU A 70 5.87 -8.40 22.71
N ILE A 71 6.13 -8.56 21.41
CA ILE A 71 5.13 -8.30 20.38
C ILE A 71 4.48 -9.63 20.01
N ALA A 72 3.18 -9.74 20.27
CA ALA A 72 2.41 -10.95 19.97
C ALA A 72 2.37 -11.23 18.46
N PRO A 73 2.19 -12.51 18.06
CA PRO A 73 1.97 -12.86 16.66
C PRO A 73 0.74 -12.12 16.13
N SER A 74 0.84 -11.65 14.90
CA SER A 74 -0.25 -10.90 14.27
C SER A 74 -0.25 -11.16 12.78
N VAL A 75 -1.35 -10.75 12.13
CA VAL A 75 -1.46 -10.77 10.67
C VAL A 75 -1.40 -9.33 10.19
N GLY A 76 -0.41 -9.03 9.39
CA GLY A 76 -0.27 -7.71 8.77
C GLY A 76 -0.57 -7.77 7.29
N VAL A 77 -0.45 -6.63 6.64
CA VAL A 77 -0.64 -6.50 5.20
C VAL A 77 0.68 -6.12 4.55
N SER A 78 1.07 -6.88 3.53
CA SER A 78 2.24 -6.57 2.72
C SER A 78 1.80 -6.00 1.38
N VAL A 79 2.34 -4.86 1.00
CA VAL A 79 2.14 -4.25 -0.30
C VAL A 79 3.50 -4.24 -0.99
N LYS A 80 3.60 -4.97 -2.10
CA LYS A 80 4.85 -5.03 -2.88
C LYS A 80 4.66 -4.32 -4.20
N ALA A 81 5.64 -3.49 -4.56
CA ALA A 81 5.64 -2.82 -5.85
C ALA A 81 5.81 -3.82 -6.99
N GLY A 82 5.04 -3.64 -8.05
CA GLY A 82 5.20 -4.39 -9.28
C GLY A 82 6.32 -3.81 -10.13
N GLU A 83 6.53 -4.41 -11.30
CA GLU A 83 7.62 -4.05 -12.19
C GLU A 83 7.54 -2.61 -12.67
N SER A 84 6.34 -2.12 -13.00
CA SER A 84 6.15 -0.76 -13.47
C SER A 84 6.60 0.28 -12.45
N LEU A 85 6.23 0.09 -11.18
CA LEU A 85 6.61 1.00 -10.10
C LEU A 85 8.11 0.92 -9.81
N LYS A 86 8.69 -0.28 -9.83
CA LYS A 86 10.12 -0.46 -9.60
C LYS A 86 10.94 0.23 -10.68
N LYS A 87 10.58 0.07 -11.95
CA LYS A 87 11.27 0.70 -13.07
C LYS A 87 11.17 2.22 -13.02
N ALA A 88 10.01 2.75 -12.65
CA ALA A 88 9.83 4.18 -12.50
C ALA A 88 10.73 4.75 -11.41
N ALA A 89 10.86 4.05 -10.28
CA ALA A 89 11.70 4.45 -9.18
C ALA A 89 13.20 4.35 -9.52
N GLU A 90 13.60 3.36 -10.32
CA GLU A 90 15.00 3.18 -10.73
C GLU A 90 15.54 4.37 -11.52
N GLY A 91 14.67 5.12 -12.22
CA GLY A 91 15.05 6.31 -12.94
C GLY A 91 15.34 7.52 -12.05
N LEU A 92 15.10 7.42 -10.75
CA LEU A 92 15.29 8.50 -9.80
C LEU A 92 16.69 8.45 -9.18
N LYS A 93 17.20 9.62 -8.80
CA LYS A 93 18.50 9.69 -8.14
C LYS A 93 18.33 9.45 -6.66
N TYR A 94 19.12 8.56 -6.11
CA TYR A 94 19.11 8.24 -4.68
C TYR A 94 19.28 9.49 -3.81
N GLU A 95 20.16 10.41 -4.20
CA GLU A 95 20.47 11.63 -3.47
C GLU A 95 19.26 12.54 -3.26
N ASP A 96 18.28 12.50 -4.18
CA ASP A 96 17.07 13.32 -4.09
C ASP A 96 16.09 12.80 -3.03
N PHE A 97 16.21 11.56 -2.63
CA PHE A 97 15.26 10.88 -1.73
C PHE A 97 15.85 10.46 -0.39
N ALA A 98 17.16 10.29 -0.30
CA ALA A 98 17.85 9.86 0.90
C ALA A 98 18.19 11.04 1.82
N LYS A 99 17.19 11.81 2.18
CA LYS A 99 17.38 12.97 3.07
C LYS A 99 17.03 12.65 4.51
#